data_b15d5b0721e788a10ca78be0c8996642
#
_entry.id   b15d5b0721e788a10ca78be0c8996642
#
_cell.length_a   1.000
_cell.length_b   1.000
_cell.length_c   1.000
_cell.angle_alpha   90.00
_cell.angle_beta   90.00
_cell.angle_gamma   90.00
#
_symmetry.space_group_name_H-M   'P 1'
#
loop_
_entity.id
_entity.type
_entity.pdbx_description
1 polymer ?
#
loop_
_entity_poly.entity_id
_entity_poly.type
_entity_poly.pdbx_seq_one_letter_code
_entity_poly.pdbx_strand_id
1 'polypeptide(L)'
;MLYEREKQVAIAAVTAAANLCEQVRREQGSLAIAKSDHSPVTIADFGAQALICKALSEAFPSDSVIGEEDSAMLRVSMSEATPDEQAPSASSTITERLAQVTHYVQTQVADATPEAVTAWIDWGNGQVKSRYWTLDPIDGTKGYVRGDQYAIALALVEAGEVKLGVLGCPALPIDAPHPNGERGVLFVAVREQGTMMIPLAGGEPHLLHVTNANDVDSRRLVESVEWAHGNKVLQEAVAKAVGLTSPVLQIDSQAKYGVVARGQAALHIRFPPSQLPEKRENTWDHAAGAIVVEEAGGRVTDMYGQPLDFSFGTKLFNNKGIIASNGAIHEAVLSAVAQRMKD
;
A
#
# COMPACT_ATOMS: atom_id res chain seq x y z
N MET A 1 -14.08 20.97 7.70
CA MET A 1 -12.63 20.85 7.60
C MET A 1 -12.26 20.57 6.14
N LEU A 2 -11.07 20.95 5.72
CA LEU A 2 -10.59 20.66 4.36
C LEU A 2 -10.51 19.13 4.17
N TYR A 3 -10.94 18.62 3.00
CA TYR A 3 -10.98 17.18 2.65
C TYR A 3 -11.85 16.28 3.54
N GLU A 4 -12.83 16.81 4.26
CA GLU A 4 -13.66 15.99 5.17
C GLU A 4 -14.50 14.96 4.41
N ARG A 5 -15.08 15.34 3.24
CA ARG A 5 -15.85 14.44 2.39
C ARG A 5 -14.96 13.34 1.81
N GLU A 6 -13.79 13.73 1.31
CA GLU A 6 -12.79 12.79 0.76
C GLU A 6 -12.35 11.79 1.82
N LYS A 7 -12.06 12.28 3.03
CA LYS A 7 -11.66 11.42 4.17
C LYS A 7 -12.74 10.39 4.51
N GLN A 8 -14.00 10.83 4.61
CA GLN A 8 -15.12 9.93 4.95
C GLN A 8 -15.33 8.86 3.88
N VAL A 9 -15.30 9.24 2.60
CA VAL A 9 -15.44 8.29 1.48
C VAL A 9 -14.25 7.32 1.45
N ALA A 10 -13.02 7.81 1.61
CA ALA A 10 -11.82 6.97 1.61
C ALA A 10 -11.82 5.97 2.76
N ILE A 11 -12.18 6.39 3.99
CA ILE A 11 -12.29 5.49 5.15
C ILE A 11 -13.32 4.39 4.87
N ALA A 12 -14.52 4.77 4.40
CA ALA A 12 -15.58 3.80 4.12
C ALA A 12 -15.17 2.80 3.02
N ALA A 13 -14.56 3.29 1.94
CA ALA A 13 -14.12 2.47 0.81
C ALA A 13 -13.01 1.49 1.20
N VAL A 14 -11.98 1.96 1.92
CA VAL A 14 -10.87 1.11 2.41
C VAL A 14 -11.37 0.10 3.44
N THR A 15 -12.32 0.46 4.30
CA THR A 15 -12.94 -0.46 5.26
C THR A 15 -13.71 -1.57 4.54
N ALA A 16 -14.51 -1.25 3.53
CA ALA A 16 -15.24 -2.23 2.73
C ALA A 16 -14.28 -3.19 2.00
N ALA A 17 -13.21 -2.64 1.41
CA ALA A 17 -12.16 -3.44 0.77
C ALA A 17 -11.44 -4.36 1.78
N ALA A 18 -11.11 -3.86 2.97
CA ALA A 18 -10.50 -4.67 4.04
C ALA A 18 -11.39 -5.85 4.46
N ASN A 19 -12.68 -5.61 4.61
CA ASN A 19 -13.66 -6.66 4.95
C ASN A 19 -13.73 -7.73 3.87
N LEU A 20 -13.74 -7.32 2.57
CA LEU A 20 -13.72 -8.25 1.45
C LEU A 20 -12.41 -9.07 1.45
N CYS A 21 -11.26 -8.44 1.60
CA CYS A 21 -9.97 -9.12 1.63
C CYS A 21 -9.90 -10.18 2.74
N GLU A 22 -10.34 -9.84 3.95
CA GLU A 22 -10.38 -10.79 5.08
C GLU A 22 -11.41 -11.91 4.86
N GLN A 23 -12.52 -11.64 4.18
CA GLN A 23 -13.49 -12.67 3.82
C GLN A 23 -12.89 -13.65 2.80
N VAL A 24 -12.30 -13.16 1.71
CA VAL A 24 -11.63 -13.99 0.70
C VAL A 24 -10.56 -14.86 1.35
N ARG A 25 -9.72 -14.27 2.20
CA ARG A 25 -8.63 -14.98 2.89
C ARG A 25 -9.12 -16.11 3.79
N ARG A 26 -10.24 -15.91 4.49
CA ARG A 26 -10.85 -16.94 5.36
C ARG A 26 -11.49 -18.08 4.57
N GLU A 27 -12.13 -17.78 3.44
CA GLU A 27 -12.96 -18.75 2.71
C GLU A 27 -12.18 -19.54 1.66
N GLN A 28 -11.24 -18.90 0.97
CA GLN A 28 -10.49 -19.53 -0.14
C GLN A 28 -9.04 -19.85 0.22
N GLY A 29 -8.55 -19.41 1.37
CA GLY A 29 -7.12 -19.35 1.59
C GLY A 29 -6.49 -18.33 0.63
N SER A 30 -5.19 -18.47 0.37
CA SER A 30 -4.45 -17.45 -0.37
C SER A 30 -4.03 -17.96 -1.75
N LEU A 31 -5.00 -18.25 -2.62
CA LEU A 31 -4.73 -18.64 -3.99
C LEU A 31 -4.31 -17.43 -4.81
N ALA A 32 -3.02 -17.39 -5.17
CA ALA A 32 -2.46 -16.35 -6.03
C ALA A 32 -2.44 -16.78 -7.49
N ILE A 33 -2.59 -15.78 -8.36
CA ILE A 33 -2.44 -15.86 -9.80
C ILE A 33 -1.13 -15.14 -10.14
N ALA A 34 -0.28 -15.68 -10.99
CA ALA A 34 0.93 -14.99 -11.43
C ALA A 34 0.59 -13.99 -12.55
N LYS A 35 1.01 -12.72 -12.39
CA LYS A 35 1.00 -11.72 -13.47
C LYS A 35 2.13 -12.01 -14.48
N SER A 36 2.16 -11.28 -15.59
CA SER A 36 3.21 -11.40 -16.62
C SER A 36 4.61 -11.12 -16.09
N ASP A 37 4.72 -10.29 -15.07
CA ASP A 37 5.98 -9.96 -14.37
C ASP A 37 6.29 -10.93 -13.20
N HIS A 38 5.53 -12.03 -13.08
CA HIS A 38 5.61 -13.03 -12.00
C HIS A 38 5.23 -12.52 -10.60
N SER A 39 4.66 -11.32 -10.47
CA SER A 39 4.06 -10.89 -9.21
C SER A 39 2.72 -11.60 -8.99
N PRO A 40 2.35 -11.90 -7.73
CA PRO A 40 1.06 -12.51 -7.43
C PRO A 40 -0.06 -11.47 -7.50
N VAL A 41 -1.24 -11.90 -7.91
CA VAL A 41 -2.51 -11.17 -7.77
C VAL A 41 -3.56 -12.17 -7.30
N THR A 42 -4.54 -11.73 -6.57
CA THR A 42 -5.61 -12.57 -6.03
C THR A 42 -7.00 -12.04 -6.41
N ILE A 43 -8.03 -12.84 -6.17
CA ILE A 43 -9.42 -12.40 -6.28
C ILE A 43 -9.69 -11.17 -5.40
N ALA A 44 -9.00 -11.08 -4.26
CA ALA A 44 -9.16 -9.98 -3.32
C ALA A 44 -8.62 -8.65 -3.87
N ASP A 45 -7.51 -8.65 -4.63
CA ASP A 45 -6.95 -7.44 -5.26
C ASP A 45 -7.99 -6.80 -6.21
N PHE A 46 -8.56 -7.60 -7.10
CA PHE A 46 -9.60 -7.13 -8.03
C PHE A 46 -10.86 -6.67 -7.30
N GLY A 47 -11.32 -7.42 -6.30
CA GLY A 47 -12.51 -7.06 -5.51
C GLY A 47 -12.32 -5.77 -4.71
N ALA A 48 -11.16 -5.60 -4.08
CA ALA A 48 -10.80 -4.40 -3.33
C ALA A 48 -10.74 -3.17 -4.25
N GLN A 49 -10.07 -3.29 -5.43
CA GLN A 49 -10.03 -2.21 -6.40
C GLN A 49 -11.42 -1.84 -6.90
N ALA A 50 -12.26 -2.84 -7.24
CA ALA A 50 -13.63 -2.58 -7.69
C ALA A 50 -14.44 -1.76 -6.67
N LEU A 51 -14.40 -2.15 -5.38
CA LEU A 51 -15.14 -1.46 -4.32
C LEU A 51 -14.66 -0.01 -4.13
N ILE A 52 -13.35 0.21 -4.10
CA ILE A 52 -12.77 1.54 -3.90
C ILE A 52 -13.06 2.43 -5.11
N CYS A 53 -12.82 1.94 -6.32
CA CYS A 53 -13.09 2.69 -7.54
C CYS A 53 -14.58 3.02 -7.71
N LYS A 54 -15.49 2.07 -7.36
CA LYS A 54 -16.93 2.35 -7.31
C LYS A 54 -17.24 3.53 -6.39
N ALA A 55 -16.78 3.46 -5.14
CA ALA A 55 -17.05 4.52 -4.16
C ALA A 55 -16.52 5.89 -4.62
N LEU A 56 -15.31 5.92 -5.20
CA LEU A 56 -14.71 7.14 -5.71
C LEU A 56 -15.43 7.67 -6.95
N SER A 57 -15.85 6.81 -7.89
CA SER A 57 -16.58 7.22 -9.09
C SER A 57 -17.94 7.83 -8.78
N GLU A 58 -18.61 7.35 -7.75
CA GLU A 58 -19.89 7.89 -7.29
C GLU A 58 -19.74 9.20 -6.52
N ALA A 59 -18.72 9.31 -5.67
CA ALA A 59 -18.50 10.49 -4.86
C ALA A 59 -17.78 11.62 -5.62
N PHE A 60 -16.84 11.28 -6.49
CA PHE A 60 -15.92 12.19 -7.20
C PHE A 60 -15.80 11.83 -8.69
N PRO A 61 -16.88 11.91 -9.49
CA PRO A 61 -16.89 11.41 -10.87
C PRO A 61 -15.93 12.14 -11.83
N SER A 62 -15.43 13.31 -11.44
CA SER A 62 -14.43 14.08 -12.21
C SER A 62 -12.98 13.73 -11.88
N ASP A 63 -12.76 13.06 -10.75
CA ASP A 63 -11.42 12.70 -10.33
C ASP A 63 -10.89 11.50 -11.14
N SER A 64 -9.61 11.48 -11.41
CA SER A 64 -8.91 10.33 -11.99
C SER A 64 -8.50 9.38 -10.88
N VAL A 65 -8.52 8.07 -11.14
CA VAL A 65 -7.99 7.06 -10.24
C VAL A 65 -6.89 6.28 -10.96
N ILE A 66 -5.74 6.13 -10.31
CA ILE A 66 -4.62 5.32 -10.80
C ILE A 66 -4.45 4.16 -9.83
N GLY A 67 -4.95 3.00 -10.22
CA GLY A 67 -4.85 1.74 -9.47
C GLY A 67 -3.74 0.85 -10.02
N GLU A 68 -3.32 -0.11 -9.21
CA GLU A 68 -2.34 -1.13 -9.62
C GLU A 68 -2.94 -2.15 -10.58
N GLU A 69 -4.24 -2.50 -10.42
CA GLU A 69 -4.87 -3.57 -11.15
C GLU A 69 -5.71 -3.08 -12.34
N ASP A 70 -5.81 -3.92 -13.36
CA ASP A 70 -6.74 -3.76 -14.47
C ASP A 70 -7.56 -5.04 -14.68
N SER A 71 -8.67 -4.96 -15.41
CA SER A 71 -9.54 -6.11 -15.63
C SER A 71 -9.09 -7.02 -16.79
N ALA A 72 -7.97 -6.76 -17.45
CA ALA A 72 -7.53 -7.52 -18.62
C ALA A 72 -7.34 -9.02 -18.31
N MET A 73 -6.81 -9.32 -17.11
CA MET A 73 -6.65 -10.71 -16.66
C MET A 73 -7.97 -11.43 -16.36
N LEU A 74 -9.07 -10.70 -16.22
CA LEU A 74 -10.42 -11.25 -16.01
C LEU A 74 -11.21 -11.37 -17.32
N ARG A 75 -10.71 -10.73 -18.39
CA ARG A 75 -11.32 -10.71 -19.74
C ARG A 75 -10.45 -11.46 -20.71
N VAL A 76 -10.44 -12.78 -20.77
CA VAL A 76 -9.65 -13.44 -21.80
C VAL A 76 -10.31 -13.40 -23.16
N SER A 77 -9.50 -13.06 -24.13
CA SER A 77 -9.84 -13.17 -25.54
C SER A 77 -9.94 -14.64 -25.97
N MET A 78 -11.02 -14.97 -26.69
CA MET A 78 -11.23 -16.28 -27.32
C MET A 78 -10.25 -16.58 -28.49
N SER A 79 -9.12 -15.86 -28.62
CA SER A 79 -8.28 -15.88 -29.82
C SER A 79 -7.02 -16.76 -29.76
N GLU A 80 -6.71 -17.43 -28.64
CA GLU A 80 -5.48 -18.24 -28.51
C GLU A 80 -5.69 -19.69 -28.05
N ALA A 81 -6.87 -20.27 -28.27
CA ALA A 81 -7.07 -21.70 -28.09
C ALA A 81 -6.59 -22.44 -29.32
N THR A 82 -5.40 -23.04 -29.30
CA THR A 82 -5.03 -24.06 -30.27
C THR A 82 -5.86 -25.32 -30.05
N PRO A 83 -6.27 -26.06 -31.13
CA PRO A 83 -7.30 -27.10 -31.06
C PRO A 83 -6.91 -28.41 -30.36
N ASP A 84 -5.75 -28.53 -29.71
CA ASP A 84 -5.17 -29.86 -29.40
C ASP A 84 -4.86 -30.16 -27.94
N GLU A 85 -5.31 -29.36 -26.95
CA GLU A 85 -5.11 -29.71 -25.54
C GLU A 85 -6.44 -29.89 -24.80
N GLN A 86 -6.67 -31.10 -24.28
CA GLN A 86 -7.78 -31.47 -23.35
C GLN A 86 -7.59 -30.88 -21.94
N ALA A 87 -7.07 -29.68 -21.81
CA ALA A 87 -7.10 -28.92 -20.59
C ALA A 87 -8.42 -28.12 -20.50
N PRO A 88 -9.00 -27.88 -19.32
CA PRO A 88 -10.17 -27.02 -19.21
C PRO A 88 -9.84 -25.69 -19.89
N SER A 89 -10.68 -25.30 -20.87
CA SER A 89 -10.37 -24.17 -21.75
C SER A 89 -10.05 -22.93 -20.91
N ALA A 90 -8.99 -22.22 -21.28
CA ALA A 90 -8.60 -20.95 -20.61
C ALA A 90 -9.79 -19.98 -20.49
N SER A 91 -10.73 -20.03 -21.41
CA SER A 91 -11.99 -19.27 -21.40
C SER A 91 -12.91 -19.61 -20.23
N SER A 92 -13.06 -20.89 -19.82
CA SER A 92 -13.90 -21.27 -18.68
C SER A 92 -13.30 -20.82 -17.36
N THR A 93 -11.98 -20.95 -17.20
CA THR A 93 -11.25 -20.57 -15.98
C THR A 93 -11.35 -19.07 -15.69
N ILE A 94 -11.38 -18.23 -16.71
CA ILE A 94 -11.45 -16.78 -16.55
C ILE A 94 -12.86 -16.31 -16.25
N THR A 95 -13.86 -16.91 -16.88
CA THR A 95 -15.25 -16.69 -16.52
C THR A 95 -15.51 -17.07 -15.06
N GLU A 96 -14.89 -18.13 -14.56
CA GLU A 96 -14.94 -18.53 -13.15
C GLU A 96 -14.30 -17.49 -12.22
N ARG A 97 -13.14 -16.92 -12.58
CA ARG A 97 -12.49 -15.88 -11.77
C ARG A 97 -13.34 -14.62 -11.67
N LEU A 98 -13.87 -14.13 -12.79
CA LEU A 98 -14.75 -12.97 -12.78
C LEU A 98 -16.02 -13.24 -11.97
N ALA A 99 -16.58 -14.44 -12.06
CA ALA A 99 -17.72 -14.85 -11.24
C ALA A 99 -17.36 -14.85 -9.74
N GLN A 100 -16.15 -15.32 -9.37
CA GLN A 100 -15.67 -15.29 -7.98
C GLN A 100 -15.47 -13.87 -7.48
N VAL A 101 -14.78 -13.00 -8.26
CA VAL A 101 -14.63 -11.57 -7.90
C VAL A 101 -16.00 -10.93 -7.69
N THR A 102 -16.94 -11.16 -8.64
CA THR A 102 -18.30 -10.61 -8.55
C THR A 102 -19.02 -11.11 -7.31
N HIS A 103 -18.92 -12.40 -7.01
CA HIS A 103 -19.52 -12.98 -5.80
C HIS A 103 -19.04 -12.28 -4.51
N TYR A 104 -17.72 -12.04 -4.36
CA TYR A 104 -17.20 -11.33 -3.19
C TYR A 104 -17.58 -9.85 -3.17
N VAL A 105 -17.59 -9.19 -4.33
CA VAL A 105 -18.06 -7.79 -4.42
C VAL A 105 -19.53 -7.69 -4.02
N GLN A 106 -20.37 -8.67 -4.39
CA GLN A 106 -21.79 -8.73 -4.02
C GLN A 106 -22.04 -8.82 -2.52
N THR A 107 -21.07 -9.27 -1.70
CA THR A 107 -21.20 -9.24 -0.24
C THR A 107 -21.22 -7.81 0.31
N GLN A 108 -20.69 -6.84 -0.43
CA GLN A 108 -20.66 -5.41 -0.10
C GLN A 108 -21.63 -4.57 -0.96
N VAL A 109 -21.89 -5.00 -2.19
CA VAL A 109 -22.75 -4.31 -3.18
C VAL A 109 -23.64 -5.35 -3.82
N ALA A 110 -24.82 -5.58 -3.25
CA ALA A 110 -25.69 -6.72 -3.56
C ALA A 110 -26.12 -6.82 -5.03
N ASP A 111 -26.18 -5.72 -5.76
CA ASP A 111 -26.60 -5.62 -7.16
C ASP A 111 -25.42 -5.57 -8.16
N ALA A 112 -24.19 -5.85 -7.70
CA ALA A 112 -23.02 -5.87 -8.57
C ALA A 112 -23.15 -6.96 -9.64
N THR A 113 -22.89 -6.58 -10.90
CA THR A 113 -22.81 -7.50 -12.05
C THR A 113 -21.37 -7.66 -12.51
N PRO A 114 -21.02 -8.74 -13.24
CA PRO A 114 -19.67 -8.90 -13.78
C PRO A 114 -19.20 -7.71 -14.63
N GLU A 115 -20.11 -7.13 -15.43
CA GLU A 115 -19.84 -5.96 -16.28
C GLU A 115 -19.56 -4.72 -15.42
N ALA A 116 -20.35 -4.51 -14.36
CA ALA A 116 -20.12 -3.40 -13.44
C ALA A 116 -18.79 -3.56 -12.70
N VAL A 117 -18.48 -4.76 -12.21
CA VAL A 117 -17.22 -5.06 -11.52
C VAL A 117 -16.01 -4.78 -12.41
N THR A 118 -16.01 -5.25 -13.66
CA THR A 118 -14.92 -4.95 -14.60
C THR A 118 -14.82 -3.47 -14.91
N ALA A 119 -15.95 -2.76 -15.06
CA ALA A 119 -15.96 -1.32 -15.29
C ALA A 119 -15.40 -0.53 -14.07
N TRP A 120 -15.71 -0.95 -12.84
CA TRP A 120 -15.15 -0.35 -11.63
C TRP A 120 -13.65 -0.61 -11.49
N ILE A 121 -13.15 -1.83 -11.79
CA ILE A 121 -11.71 -2.12 -11.79
C ILE A 121 -11.01 -1.19 -12.80
N ASP A 122 -11.53 -1.09 -14.02
CA ASP A 122 -10.93 -0.28 -15.08
C ASP A 122 -11.07 1.23 -14.86
N TRP A 123 -11.93 1.66 -13.92
CA TRP A 123 -11.91 3.05 -13.46
C TRP A 123 -10.56 3.44 -12.86
N GLY A 124 -9.81 2.44 -12.34
CA GLY A 124 -8.43 2.58 -11.88
C GLY A 124 -7.39 2.82 -12.98
N ASN A 125 -7.75 2.72 -14.27
CA ASN A 125 -6.85 2.94 -15.40
C ASN A 125 -6.76 4.43 -15.80
N GLY A 126 -6.95 5.34 -14.86
CA GLY A 126 -6.90 6.77 -15.09
C GLY A 126 -5.48 7.28 -15.37
N GLN A 127 -5.40 8.57 -15.68
CA GLN A 127 -4.14 9.27 -15.90
C GLN A 127 -3.89 10.30 -14.81
N VAL A 128 -2.62 10.63 -14.56
CA VAL A 128 -2.25 11.73 -13.66
C VAL A 128 -2.85 13.03 -14.16
N LYS A 129 -3.52 13.72 -13.26
CA LYS A 129 -4.09 15.06 -13.43
C LYS A 129 -3.63 15.95 -12.28
N SER A 130 -4.01 17.22 -12.29
CA SER A 130 -3.75 18.13 -11.15
C SER A 130 -4.37 17.64 -9.85
N ARG A 131 -5.46 16.85 -9.93
CA ARG A 131 -6.09 16.13 -8.82
C ARG A 131 -6.39 14.70 -9.27
N TYR A 132 -5.94 13.72 -8.50
CA TYR A 132 -6.18 12.30 -8.76
C TYR A 132 -6.03 11.47 -7.49
N TRP A 133 -6.58 10.26 -7.52
CA TRP A 133 -6.38 9.23 -6.49
C TRP A 133 -5.38 8.20 -6.97
N THR A 134 -4.55 7.69 -6.06
CA THR A 134 -3.69 6.55 -6.32
C THR A 134 -4.01 5.43 -5.36
N LEU A 135 -4.06 4.19 -5.86
CA LEU A 135 -4.61 3.04 -5.16
C LEU A 135 -3.74 1.80 -5.37
N ASP A 136 -3.32 1.19 -4.27
CA ASP A 136 -2.85 -0.19 -4.23
C ASP A 136 -3.88 -1.02 -3.44
N PRO A 137 -4.63 -1.92 -4.10
CA PRO A 137 -5.69 -2.68 -3.46
C PRO A 137 -5.17 -3.69 -2.44
N ILE A 138 -3.98 -4.28 -2.66
CA ILE A 138 -3.27 -5.15 -1.70
C ILE A 138 -1.76 -4.96 -1.84
N ASP A 139 -1.22 -3.88 -1.28
CA ASP A 139 0.23 -3.77 -1.13
C ASP A 139 0.75 -4.90 -0.24
N GLY A 140 1.72 -5.62 -0.77
CA GLY A 140 2.26 -6.79 -0.10
C GLY A 140 1.47 -8.07 -0.36
N THR A 141 1.03 -8.31 -1.60
CA THR A 141 0.26 -9.50 -1.99
C THR A 141 0.94 -10.82 -1.59
N LYS A 142 2.28 -10.89 -1.58
CA LYS A 142 3.02 -12.06 -1.05
C LYS A 142 2.78 -12.27 0.44
N GLY A 143 2.76 -11.20 1.23
CA GLY A 143 2.41 -11.24 2.65
C GLY A 143 0.96 -11.68 2.85
N TYR A 144 0.04 -11.11 2.06
CA TYR A 144 -1.37 -11.53 2.06
C TYR A 144 -1.51 -13.04 1.79
N VAL A 145 -0.85 -13.56 0.75
CA VAL A 145 -0.86 -14.99 0.38
C VAL A 145 -0.29 -15.87 1.50
N ARG A 146 0.73 -15.42 2.22
CA ARG A 146 1.30 -16.16 3.38
C ARG A 146 0.45 -16.09 4.65
N GLY A 147 -0.61 -15.26 4.68
CA GLY A 147 -1.37 -14.99 5.89
C GLY A 147 -0.72 -13.96 6.82
N ASP A 148 0.28 -13.23 6.30
CA ASP A 148 1.04 -12.19 7.00
C ASP A 148 0.44 -10.78 6.80
N GLN A 149 1.28 -9.75 6.97
CA GLN A 149 0.91 -8.35 6.82
C GLN A 149 0.71 -7.96 5.35
N TYR A 150 -0.30 -7.16 5.12
CA TYR A 150 -0.59 -6.47 3.86
C TYR A 150 -1.26 -5.13 4.17
N ALA A 151 -1.37 -4.27 3.17
CA ALA A 151 -2.09 -3.01 3.33
C ALA A 151 -2.93 -2.69 2.09
N ILE A 152 -4.08 -2.07 2.31
CA ILE A 152 -4.87 -1.41 1.28
C ILE A 152 -4.48 0.07 1.34
N ALA A 153 -3.92 0.60 0.28
CA ALA A 153 -3.36 1.95 0.27
C ALA A 153 -4.11 2.86 -0.71
N LEU A 154 -4.73 3.90 -0.19
CA LEU A 154 -5.46 4.90 -0.97
C LEU A 154 -4.97 6.30 -0.62
N ALA A 155 -4.62 7.11 -1.63
CA ALA A 155 -4.20 8.49 -1.42
C ALA A 155 -4.81 9.44 -2.45
N LEU A 156 -5.13 10.66 -1.99
CA LEU A 156 -5.50 11.79 -2.83
C LEU A 156 -4.28 12.68 -3.04
N VAL A 157 -3.99 12.96 -4.30
CA VAL A 157 -2.90 13.84 -4.73
C VAL A 157 -3.48 15.08 -5.41
N GLU A 158 -3.00 16.26 -5.02
CA GLU A 158 -3.29 17.53 -5.69
C GLU A 158 -2.00 18.30 -5.93
N ALA A 159 -1.81 18.76 -7.17
CA ALA A 159 -0.63 19.51 -7.59
C ALA A 159 0.70 18.81 -7.25
N GLY A 160 0.73 17.47 -7.32
CA GLY A 160 1.91 16.66 -7.03
C GLY A 160 2.16 16.38 -5.55
N GLU A 161 1.31 16.87 -4.65
CA GLU A 161 1.41 16.64 -3.21
C GLU A 161 0.29 15.73 -2.71
N VAL A 162 0.60 14.82 -1.80
CA VAL A 162 -0.41 14.00 -1.12
C VAL A 162 -1.17 14.84 -0.09
N LYS A 163 -2.49 14.91 -0.23
CA LYS A 163 -3.38 15.68 0.65
C LYS A 163 -4.12 14.81 1.67
N LEU A 164 -4.39 13.58 1.32
CA LEU A 164 -5.05 12.58 2.17
C LEU A 164 -4.43 11.22 1.89
N GLY A 165 -4.19 10.44 2.93
CA GLY A 165 -3.78 9.03 2.83
C GLY A 165 -4.57 8.16 3.81
N VAL A 166 -4.99 6.99 3.35
CA VAL A 166 -5.62 5.95 4.16
C VAL A 166 -4.90 4.64 3.91
N LEU A 167 -4.39 4.03 4.98
CA LEU A 167 -3.84 2.67 4.96
C LEU A 167 -4.75 1.75 5.77
N GLY A 168 -5.36 0.77 5.13
CA GLY A 168 -6.04 -0.33 5.79
C GLY A 168 -5.06 -1.46 6.05
N CYS A 169 -4.81 -1.81 7.30
CA CYS A 169 -3.88 -2.87 7.71
C CYS A 169 -4.60 -3.94 8.54
N PRO A 170 -5.38 -4.86 7.92
CA PRO A 170 -6.23 -5.80 8.64
C PRO A 170 -5.49 -6.80 9.52
N ALA A 171 -4.27 -7.18 9.13
CA ALA A 171 -3.46 -8.13 9.89
C ALA A 171 -2.61 -7.47 10.99
N LEU A 172 -2.53 -6.13 11.06
CA LEU A 172 -1.70 -5.44 12.03
C LEU A 172 -2.38 -5.39 13.41
N PRO A 173 -1.70 -5.78 14.51
CA PRO A 173 -2.24 -5.65 15.86
C PRO A 173 -2.59 -4.20 16.19
N ILE A 174 -3.75 -4.00 16.85
CA ILE A 174 -4.17 -2.68 17.33
C ILE A 174 -3.17 -2.20 18.40
N ASP A 175 -2.89 -3.06 19.36
CA ASP A 175 -1.94 -2.76 20.44
C ASP A 175 -0.56 -3.37 20.15
N ALA A 176 0.41 -2.52 20.02
CA ALA A 176 1.78 -2.90 19.70
C ALA A 176 2.46 -3.83 20.71
N PRO A 177 2.33 -3.63 22.04
CA PRO A 177 2.84 -4.53 23.05
C PRO A 177 2.17 -5.92 23.07
N HIS A 178 0.99 -6.06 22.47
CA HIS A 178 0.22 -7.30 22.45
C HIS A 178 0.05 -7.84 21.01
N PRO A 179 1.10 -8.40 20.39
CA PRO A 179 1.07 -8.81 18.98
C PRO A 179 0.05 -9.92 18.67
N ASN A 180 -0.41 -10.64 19.69
CA ASN A 180 -1.45 -11.69 19.59
C ASN A 180 -2.85 -11.17 19.98
N GLY A 181 -3.00 -9.87 20.23
CA GLY A 181 -4.28 -9.22 20.51
C GLY A 181 -5.14 -8.99 19.27
N GLU A 182 -6.16 -8.15 19.45
CA GLU A 182 -7.03 -7.74 18.33
C GLU A 182 -6.23 -7.11 17.20
N ARG A 183 -6.68 -7.36 15.97
CA ARG A 183 -6.03 -6.91 14.73
C ARG A 183 -6.99 -6.10 13.89
N GLY A 184 -6.39 -5.34 12.99
CA GLY A 184 -7.10 -4.52 12.01
C GLY A 184 -7.13 -3.06 12.42
N VAL A 185 -6.33 -2.26 11.73
CA VAL A 185 -6.26 -0.81 11.92
C VAL A 185 -6.33 -0.08 10.59
N LEU A 186 -6.89 1.13 10.64
CA LEU A 186 -6.75 2.16 9.61
C LEU A 186 -5.79 3.22 10.13
N PHE A 187 -4.85 3.64 9.29
CA PHE A 187 -4.12 4.89 9.47
C PHE A 187 -4.70 5.91 8.50
N VAL A 188 -5.12 7.05 9.03
CA VAL A 188 -5.77 8.12 8.25
C VAL A 188 -5.02 9.41 8.50
N ALA A 189 -4.44 9.97 7.45
CA ALA A 189 -3.70 11.23 7.50
C ALA A 189 -4.33 12.24 6.55
N VAL A 190 -4.50 13.46 7.01
CA VAL A 190 -4.90 14.61 6.18
C VAL A 190 -3.87 15.70 6.37
N ARG A 191 -3.41 16.33 5.29
CA ARG A 191 -2.39 17.37 5.34
C ARG A 191 -2.77 18.46 6.35
N GLU A 192 -1.85 18.75 7.30
CA GLU A 192 -1.99 19.73 8.38
C GLU A 192 -3.04 19.35 9.46
N GLN A 193 -3.48 18.08 9.53
CA GLN A 193 -4.45 17.63 10.53
C GLN A 193 -3.95 16.46 11.39
N GLY A 194 -2.73 16.00 11.15
CA GLY A 194 -2.14 14.86 11.85
C GLY A 194 -2.58 13.49 11.30
N THR A 195 -2.04 12.44 11.90
CA THR A 195 -2.37 11.05 11.58
C THR A 195 -3.17 10.43 12.70
N MET A 196 -4.32 9.84 12.36
CA MET A 196 -5.17 9.08 13.28
C MET A 196 -5.04 7.58 13.00
N MET A 197 -5.01 6.77 14.06
CA MET A 197 -5.22 5.32 13.99
C MET A 197 -6.64 5.00 14.46
N ILE A 198 -7.37 4.22 13.67
CA ILE A 198 -8.76 3.83 13.94
C ILE A 198 -8.82 2.29 13.87
N PRO A 199 -9.34 1.58 14.89
CA PRO A 199 -9.60 0.15 14.77
C PRO A 199 -10.59 -0.16 13.64
N LEU A 200 -10.31 -1.15 12.80
CA LEU A 200 -11.20 -1.56 11.70
C LEU A 200 -12.55 -2.07 12.19
N ALA A 201 -12.58 -2.71 13.37
CA ALA A 201 -13.81 -3.17 14.01
C ALA A 201 -14.64 -2.04 14.64
N GLY A 202 -14.18 -0.79 14.52
CA GLY A 202 -14.75 0.37 15.20
C GLY A 202 -14.10 0.61 16.56
N GLY A 203 -14.12 1.86 17.01
CA GLY A 203 -13.49 2.30 18.25
C GLY A 203 -13.09 3.75 18.20
N GLU A 204 -12.50 4.25 19.29
CA GLU A 204 -12.05 5.63 19.39
C GLU A 204 -10.79 5.85 18.52
N PRO A 205 -10.75 6.90 17.70
CA PRO A 205 -9.56 7.28 16.95
C PRO A 205 -8.45 7.77 17.89
N HIS A 206 -7.21 7.35 17.63
CA HIS A 206 -6.03 7.76 18.38
C HIS A 206 -5.11 8.61 17.50
N LEU A 207 -4.77 9.83 17.97
CA LEU A 207 -3.75 10.66 17.31
C LEU A 207 -2.38 10.01 17.50
N LEU A 208 -1.65 9.87 16.39
CA LEU A 208 -0.34 9.25 16.39
C LEU A 208 0.79 10.27 16.37
N HIS A 209 1.90 9.86 16.96
CA HIS A 209 3.17 10.55 16.87
C HIS A 209 4.30 9.55 16.66
N VAL A 210 5.25 9.91 15.81
CA VAL A 210 6.50 9.15 15.67
C VAL A 210 7.27 9.10 16.98
N THR A 211 8.15 8.11 17.15
CA THR A 211 9.02 8.01 18.33
C THR A 211 9.95 9.22 18.43
N ASN A 212 10.28 9.63 19.63
CA ASN A 212 11.27 10.67 19.87
C ASN A 212 12.71 10.10 19.82
N ALA A 213 13.70 10.98 19.75
CA ALA A 213 15.13 10.61 19.66
C ALA A 213 15.65 9.82 20.87
N ASN A 214 14.99 9.92 22.03
CA ASN A 214 15.44 9.33 23.30
C ASN A 214 14.83 7.95 23.58
N ASP A 215 13.85 7.51 22.79
CA ASP A 215 13.22 6.21 22.96
C ASP A 215 14.13 5.10 22.39
N VAL A 216 14.82 4.42 23.30
CA VAL A 216 15.80 3.36 22.95
C VAL A 216 15.11 2.13 22.37
N ASP A 217 13.92 1.77 22.85
CA ASP A 217 13.21 0.56 22.43
C ASP A 217 12.69 0.68 20.99
N SER A 218 12.38 1.89 20.55
CA SER A 218 11.93 2.19 19.19
C SER A 218 13.06 2.50 18.21
N ARG A 219 14.34 2.47 18.65
CA ARG A 219 15.52 2.63 17.79
C ARG A 219 15.78 1.39 16.95
N ARG A 220 14.83 1.08 16.08
CA ARG A 220 14.90 -0.06 15.18
C ARG A 220 14.52 0.30 13.75
N LEU A 221 15.03 -0.50 12.84
CA LEU A 221 14.61 -0.53 11.45
C LEU A 221 13.34 -1.37 11.32
N VAL A 222 12.41 -0.98 10.46
CA VAL A 222 11.36 -1.85 9.92
C VAL A 222 11.62 -2.10 8.45
N GLU A 223 11.62 -3.37 8.05
CA GLU A 223 11.90 -3.81 6.68
C GLU A 223 10.93 -4.89 6.19
N SER A 224 10.93 -5.16 4.88
CA SER A 224 10.12 -6.25 4.31
C SER A 224 10.71 -7.60 4.67
N VAL A 225 9.84 -8.61 4.83
CA VAL A 225 10.23 -10.02 4.97
C VAL A 225 10.97 -10.49 3.71
N GLU A 226 10.53 -10.07 2.53
CA GLU A 226 11.11 -10.46 1.25
C GLU A 226 12.51 -9.85 1.02
N TRP A 227 13.51 -10.70 0.80
CA TRP A 227 14.89 -10.28 0.53
C TRP A 227 15.05 -9.51 -0.79
N ALA A 228 14.24 -9.82 -1.78
CA ALA A 228 14.31 -9.21 -3.11
C ALA A 228 13.81 -7.75 -3.16
N HIS A 229 13.20 -7.26 -2.07
CA HIS A 229 12.64 -5.92 -2.01
C HIS A 229 13.67 -4.89 -1.54
N GLY A 230 14.71 -4.65 -2.35
CA GLY A 230 15.68 -3.58 -2.12
C GLY A 230 17.11 -4.05 -1.86
N ASN A 231 17.99 -3.09 -1.54
CA ASN A 231 19.39 -3.35 -1.19
C ASN A 231 19.54 -3.50 0.33
N LYS A 232 19.27 -4.70 0.87
CA LYS A 232 19.30 -4.96 2.32
C LYS A 232 20.68 -4.71 2.92
N VAL A 233 21.76 -5.03 2.22
CA VAL A 233 23.13 -4.80 2.71
C VAL A 233 23.38 -3.32 2.99
N LEU A 234 22.94 -2.44 2.06
CA LEU A 234 23.04 -1.00 2.26
C LEU A 234 22.10 -0.51 3.37
N GLN A 235 20.87 -1.05 3.45
CA GLN A 235 19.91 -0.70 4.50
C GLN A 235 20.46 -1.02 5.90
N GLU A 236 20.99 -2.22 6.12
CA GLU A 236 21.62 -2.63 7.38
C GLU A 236 22.83 -1.77 7.74
N ALA A 237 23.70 -1.49 6.75
CA ALA A 237 24.87 -0.66 6.94
C ALA A 237 24.50 0.78 7.36
N VAL A 238 23.45 1.36 6.76
CA VAL A 238 22.93 2.69 7.12
C VAL A 238 22.29 2.64 8.51
N ALA A 239 21.43 1.66 8.80
CA ALA A 239 20.80 1.51 10.10
C ALA A 239 21.84 1.42 11.25
N LYS A 240 22.89 0.62 11.04
CA LYS A 240 24.00 0.51 11.99
C LYS A 240 24.75 1.83 12.16
N ALA A 241 25.01 2.55 11.09
CA ALA A 241 25.74 3.82 11.12
C ALA A 241 24.99 4.91 11.92
N VAL A 242 23.66 4.88 11.94
CA VAL A 242 22.82 5.82 12.70
C VAL A 242 22.43 5.30 14.10
N GLY A 243 23.04 4.19 14.55
CA GLY A 243 22.89 3.69 15.91
C GLY A 243 21.56 2.98 16.17
N LEU A 244 20.93 2.39 15.16
CA LEU A 244 19.76 1.52 15.36
C LEU A 244 20.24 0.16 15.84
N THR A 245 20.03 -0.13 17.14
CA THR A 245 20.57 -1.31 17.82
C THR A 245 19.51 -2.32 18.24
N SER A 246 18.24 -1.91 18.30
CA SER A 246 17.13 -2.81 18.62
C SER A 246 16.85 -3.80 17.46
N PRO A 247 16.31 -4.98 17.75
CA PRO A 247 16.00 -5.96 16.72
C PRO A 247 15.12 -5.39 15.60
N VAL A 248 15.45 -5.73 14.36
CA VAL A 248 14.70 -5.30 13.18
C VAL A 248 13.28 -5.87 13.23
N LEU A 249 12.29 -5.05 12.91
CA LEU A 249 10.92 -5.49 12.67
C LEU A 249 10.78 -5.91 11.19
N GLN A 250 10.28 -7.12 10.96
CA GLN A 250 9.97 -7.60 9.64
C GLN A 250 8.46 -7.52 9.40
N ILE A 251 8.05 -6.62 8.51
CA ILE A 251 6.65 -6.33 8.19
C ILE A 251 6.56 -6.07 6.68
N ASP A 252 5.64 -6.76 6.00
CA ASP A 252 5.39 -6.51 4.60
C ASP A 252 4.50 -5.27 4.40
N SER A 253 4.48 -4.75 3.19
CA SER A 253 3.61 -3.66 2.74
C SER A 253 3.88 -2.27 3.33
N GLN A 254 3.02 -1.34 2.97
CA GLN A 254 2.96 0.00 3.54
C GLN A 254 2.55 0.03 5.03
N ALA A 255 2.17 -1.11 5.62
CA ALA A 255 2.04 -1.22 7.07
C ALA A 255 3.31 -0.78 7.80
N LYS A 256 4.50 -0.84 7.16
CA LYS A 256 5.76 -0.30 7.67
C LYS A 256 5.71 1.20 7.99
N TYR A 257 5.04 1.98 7.14
CA TYR A 257 4.85 3.41 7.39
C TYR A 257 3.97 3.65 8.62
N GLY A 258 2.88 2.87 8.76
CA GLY A 258 2.04 2.90 9.96
C GLY A 258 2.81 2.55 11.23
N VAL A 259 3.74 1.61 11.15
CA VAL A 259 4.63 1.21 12.27
C VAL A 259 5.60 2.34 12.65
N VAL A 260 6.13 3.09 11.67
CA VAL A 260 6.92 4.28 11.94
C VAL A 260 6.06 5.39 12.54
N ALA A 261 4.88 5.65 11.96
CA ALA A 261 3.97 6.70 12.40
C ALA A 261 3.46 6.51 13.83
N ARG A 262 3.26 5.25 14.28
CA ARG A 262 2.86 4.94 15.67
C ARG A 262 4.03 4.73 16.63
N GLY A 263 5.25 5.10 16.22
CA GLY A 263 6.42 5.13 17.07
C GLY A 263 7.03 3.78 17.44
N GLN A 264 6.70 2.68 16.74
CA GLN A 264 7.28 1.36 17.00
C GLN A 264 8.64 1.14 16.32
N ALA A 265 8.94 1.89 15.28
CA ALA A 265 10.22 1.91 14.60
C ALA A 265 10.63 3.35 14.27
N ALA A 266 11.93 3.60 14.24
CA ALA A 266 12.47 4.92 13.94
C ALA A 266 12.72 5.12 12.44
N LEU A 267 12.80 4.04 11.65
CA LEU A 267 13.28 4.09 10.28
C LEU A 267 12.66 2.98 9.42
N HIS A 268 12.19 3.36 8.24
CA HIS A 268 11.94 2.50 7.10
C HIS A 268 12.74 3.01 5.90
N ILE A 269 13.45 2.11 5.23
CA ILE A 269 14.25 2.42 4.03
C ILE A 269 13.87 1.44 2.92
N ARG A 270 13.78 1.95 1.68
CA ARG A 270 13.67 1.15 0.48
C ARG A 270 14.63 1.70 -0.58
N PHE A 271 15.78 1.04 -0.75
CA PHE A 271 16.74 1.40 -1.79
C PHE A 271 16.56 0.50 -3.02
N PRO A 272 16.80 0.99 -4.24
CA PRO A 272 16.78 0.16 -5.42
C PRO A 272 17.69 -1.06 -5.27
N PRO A 273 17.27 -2.25 -5.77
CA PRO A 273 18.14 -3.42 -5.79
C PRO A 273 19.44 -3.13 -6.56
N SER A 274 20.56 -3.69 -6.10
CA SER A 274 21.86 -3.47 -6.76
C SER A 274 21.88 -3.89 -8.23
N GLN A 275 21.08 -4.89 -8.61
CA GLN A 275 20.92 -5.35 -9.98
C GLN A 275 20.07 -4.42 -10.86
N LEU A 276 19.24 -3.58 -10.24
CA LEU A 276 18.33 -2.65 -10.91
C LEU A 276 18.44 -1.24 -10.29
N PRO A 277 19.63 -0.60 -10.38
CA PRO A 277 19.89 0.66 -9.68
C PRO A 277 19.02 1.81 -10.17
N GLU A 278 18.45 1.72 -11.37
CA GLU A 278 17.56 2.72 -11.95
C GLU A 278 16.07 2.41 -11.77
N LYS A 279 15.74 1.36 -10.99
CA LYS A 279 14.34 1.07 -10.67
C LYS A 279 13.70 2.27 -9.97
N ARG A 280 12.53 2.65 -10.46
CA ARG A 280 11.67 3.67 -9.85
C ARG A 280 10.48 2.99 -9.19
N GLU A 281 10.14 3.44 -8.01
CA GLU A 281 9.01 2.93 -7.25
C GLU A 281 7.68 3.44 -7.85
N ASN A 282 6.61 2.68 -7.68
CA ASN A 282 5.29 3.11 -8.09
C ASN A 282 4.73 4.13 -7.09
N THR A 283 3.88 5.02 -7.56
CA THR A 283 3.26 6.05 -6.70
C THR A 283 2.35 5.45 -5.66
N TRP A 284 1.58 4.41 -6.01
CA TRP A 284 0.67 3.71 -5.10
C TRP A 284 1.36 2.94 -4.00
N ASP A 285 2.62 2.51 -4.18
CA ASP A 285 3.44 1.84 -3.15
C ASP A 285 3.85 2.78 -2.00
N HIS A 286 3.69 4.11 -2.15
CA HIS A 286 4.30 5.08 -1.20
C HIS A 286 3.41 6.24 -0.81
N ALA A 287 2.46 6.68 -1.64
CA ALA A 287 1.73 7.93 -1.43
C ALA A 287 0.99 7.96 -0.09
N ALA A 288 0.20 6.93 0.21
CA ALA A 288 -0.57 6.85 1.45
C ALA A 288 0.35 6.73 2.67
N GLY A 289 1.39 5.90 2.57
CA GLY A 289 2.36 5.71 3.65
C GLY A 289 3.17 6.97 3.95
N ALA A 290 3.58 7.71 2.93
CA ALA A 290 4.37 8.93 3.10
C ALA A 290 3.64 9.96 3.97
N ILE A 291 2.41 10.33 3.60
CA ILE A 291 1.64 11.32 4.38
C ILE A 291 1.32 10.81 5.79
N VAL A 292 1.11 9.49 5.97
CA VAL A 292 0.87 8.91 7.31
C VAL A 292 2.06 9.14 8.23
N VAL A 293 3.29 9.02 7.75
CA VAL A 293 4.49 9.30 8.55
C VAL A 293 4.69 10.80 8.74
N GLU A 294 4.53 11.61 7.69
CA GLU A 294 4.75 13.07 7.75
C GLU A 294 3.79 13.74 8.74
N GLU A 295 2.51 13.40 8.68
CA GLU A 295 1.48 13.95 9.55
C GLU A 295 1.55 13.42 11.00
N ALA A 296 2.28 12.31 11.24
CA ALA A 296 2.64 11.87 12.58
C ALA A 296 3.89 12.58 13.14
N GLY A 297 4.45 13.55 12.41
CA GLY A 297 5.65 14.32 12.79
C GLY A 297 6.97 13.71 12.34
N GLY A 298 6.94 12.69 11.49
CA GLY A 298 8.11 12.11 10.84
C GLY A 298 8.54 12.87 9.59
N ARG A 299 9.48 12.28 8.85
CA ARG A 299 9.97 12.84 7.58
C ARG A 299 10.14 11.76 6.53
N VAL A 300 9.70 12.05 5.30
CA VAL A 300 9.83 11.13 4.16
C VAL A 300 10.52 11.87 3.01
N THR A 301 11.58 11.26 2.47
CA THR A 301 12.31 11.77 1.30
C THR A 301 12.81 10.61 0.44
N ASP A 302 13.36 10.93 -0.71
CA ASP A 302 14.19 9.98 -1.43
C ASP A 302 15.60 9.84 -0.78
N MET A 303 16.44 8.99 -1.36
CA MET A 303 17.79 8.72 -0.83
C MET A 303 18.75 9.92 -0.96
N TYR A 304 18.37 11.00 -1.65
CA TYR A 304 19.11 12.24 -1.79
C TYR A 304 18.53 13.39 -0.97
N GLY A 305 17.48 13.12 -0.17
CA GLY A 305 16.83 14.10 0.69
C GLY A 305 15.78 14.97 -0.05
N GLN A 306 15.42 14.61 -1.29
CA GLN A 306 14.39 15.33 -2.04
C GLN A 306 13.00 14.87 -1.60
N PRO A 307 12.01 15.76 -1.49
CA PRO A 307 10.62 15.38 -1.30
C PRO A 307 10.15 14.43 -2.40
N LEU A 308 9.19 13.55 -2.07
CA LEU A 308 8.60 12.68 -3.08
C LEU A 308 7.70 13.48 -4.01
N ASP A 309 7.90 13.29 -5.31
CA ASP A 309 7.18 14.01 -6.36
C ASP A 309 6.15 13.10 -7.04
N PHE A 310 4.89 13.35 -6.74
CA PHE A 310 3.75 12.62 -7.29
C PHE A 310 3.13 13.29 -8.51
N SER A 311 3.79 14.28 -9.12
CA SER A 311 3.24 15.02 -10.28
C SER A 311 3.42 14.30 -11.62
N PHE A 312 4.23 13.22 -11.67
CA PHE A 312 4.60 12.54 -12.91
C PHE A 312 4.20 11.06 -12.95
N GLY A 313 3.11 10.73 -13.62
CA GLY A 313 2.79 9.35 -13.97
C GLY A 313 2.59 8.39 -12.79
N THR A 314 2.69 7.09 -13.11
CA THR A 314 2.48 6.00 -12.17
C THR A 314 3.73 5.68 -11.33
N LYS A 315 4.86 6.33 -11.60
CA LYS A 315 6.14 6.10 -10.93
C LYS A 315 6.74 7.41 -10.42
N LEU A 316 7.52 7.31 -9.37
CA LEU A 316 8.30 8.40 -8.78
C LEU A 316 9.55 8.66 -9.65
N PHE A 317 9.35 9.21 -10.85
CA PHE A 317 10.43 9.38 -11.85
C PHE A 317 11.55 10.31 -11.38
N ASN A 318 11.23 11.33 -10.58
CA ASN A 318 12.20 12.31 -10.06
C ASN A 318 12.86 11.84 -8.75
N ASN A 319 12.45 10.72 -8.19
CA ASN A 319 12.95 10.21 -6.92
C ASN A 319 13.66 8.87 -7.10
N LYS A 320 14.60 8.59 -6.21
CA LYS A 320 15.31 7.30 -6.17
C LYS A 320 15.41 6.80 -4.74
N GLY A 321 14.87 5.61 -4.51
CA GLY A 321 14.76 5.05 -3.16
C GLY A 321 13.86 5.87 -2.24
N ILE A 322 13.58 5.35 -1.06
CA ILE A 322 12.71 5.97 -0.06
C ILE A 322 13.38 5.89 1.30
N ILE A 323 13.29 6.96 2.07
CA ILE A 323 13.68 7.05 3.48
C ILE A 323 12.49 7.66 4.24
N ALA A 324 11.88 6.88 5.11
CA ALA A 324 10.83 7.33 6.02
C ALA A 324 11.32 7.15 7.46
N SER A 325 11.38 8.22 8.23
CA SER A 325 11.94 8.21 9.57
C SER A 325 11.11 9.00 10.58
N ASN A 326 11.46 8.87 11.86
CA ASN A 326 10.91 9.69 12.94
C ASN A 326 11.33 11.19 12.90
N GLY A 327 11.94 11.63 11.81
CA GLY A 327 12.44 13.01 11.67
C GLY A 327 13.75 13.27 12.40
N ALA A 328 13.87 12.87 13.64
CA ALA A 328 15.04 13.16 14.48
C ALA A 328 16.36 12.58 13.94
N ILE A 329 16.31 11.40 13.31
CA ILE A 329 17.51 10.73 12.75
C ILE A 329 17.67 10.96 11.25
N HIS A 330 16.75 11.67 10.59
CA HIS A 330 16.68 11.74 9.13
C HIS A 330 17.97 12.26 8.47
N GLU A 331 18.53 13.37 8.96
CA GLU A 331 19.77 13.94 8.43
C GLU A 331 20.98 13.01 8.64
N ALA A 332 21.01 12.29 9.76
CA ALA A 332 22.05 11.30 10.00
C ALA A 332 21.94 10.12 9.00
N VAL A 333 20.71 9.70 8.68
CA VAL A 333 20.45 8.65 7.66
C VAL A 333 20.92 9.12 6.29
N LEU A 334 20.56 10.33 5.84
CA LEU A 334 21.00 10.91 4.58
C LEU A 334 22.54 10.99 4.49
N SER A 335 23.18 11.42 5.57
CA SER A 335 24.65 11.49 5.65
C SER A 335 25.29 10.11 5.53
N ALA A 336 24.72 9.09 6.20
CA ALA A 336 25.20 7.72 6.13
C ALA A 336 25.03 7.12 4.72
N VAL A 337 23.92 7.40 4.05
CA VAL A 337 23.67 6.99 2.66
C VAL A 337 24.71 7.62 1.73
N ALA A 338 24.91 8.95 1.82
CA ALA A 338 25.84 9.67 0.96
C ALA A 338 27.29 9.17 1.12
N GLN A 339 27.69 8.76 2.32
CA GLN A 339 29.01 8.18 2.58
C GLN A 339 29.16 6.81 1.94
N ARG A 340 28.16 5.93 2.09
CA ARG A 340 28.18 4.55 1.56
C ARG A 340 28.06 4.47 0.05
N MET A 341 27.58 5.51 -0.63
CA MET A 341 27.51 5.58 -2.08
C MET A 341 28.86 6.03 -2.71
N LYS A 342 29.80 6.51 -1.91
CA LYS A 342 31.14 6.90 -2.37
C LYS A 342 32.17 5.75 -2.26
N ASP A 343 31.89 4.80 -1.40
CA ASP A 343 32.68 3.58 -1.20
C ASP A 343 32.32 2.50 -2.25
#